data_9ad6884f3d2e6460c2103bfede7a0875
#
_entry.id   9ad6884f3d2e6460c2103bfede7a0875
#
_cell.length_a   1.000
_cell.length_b   1.000
_cell.length_c   1.000
_cell.angle_alpha   90.00
_cell.angle_beta   90.00
_cell.angle_gamma   90.00
#
_symmetry.space_group_name_H-M   'P 1'
#
loop_
_entity.id
_entity.type
_entity.pdbx_description
1 polymer ?
#
loop_
_entity_poly.entity_id
_entity_poly.type
_entity_poly.pdbx_seq_one_letter_code
_entity_poly.pdbx_strand_id
1 'polypeptide(L)'
;MTRSPVSPGGAAPPELGRASVRDELARLRAEGLPANARKPGWLRVEVPGGERYQRVRETLRGLRLHTVCQEAHCPNVGECWGGGTATVMLLGDVCTRACRFCNVRTAARPPPPDPDEPGHVARAVRELGL
;
A
#
# COMPACT_ATOMS: atom_id res chain seq x y z
N MET A 1 25.87 4.89 -10.61
CA MET A 1 24.45 4.78 -10.18
C MET A 1 24.21 5.89 -9.16
N THR A 2 23.78 7.05 -9.59
CA THR A 2 23.55 8.24 -8.78
C THR A 2 22.13 8.21 -8.24
N ARG A 3 21.99 8.09 -6.93
CA ARG A 3 20.70 8.27 -6.23
C ARG A 3 20.27 9.73 -6.39
N SER A 4 19.14 9.95 -7.01
CA SER A 4 18.47 11.25 -7.00
C SER A 4 18.09 11.62 -5.56
N PRO A 5 18.35 12.85 -5.10
CA PRO A 5 17.98 13.27 -3.76
C PRO A 5 16.46 13.40 -3.65
N VAL A 6 15.90 12.72 -2.67
CA VAL A 6 14.52 12.94 -2.20
C VAL A 6 14.50 14.33 -1.57
N SER A 7 13.73 15.25 -2.11
CA SER A 7 13.54 16.59 -1.53
C SER A 7 12.88 16.49 -0.16
N PRO A 8 13.49 16.98 0.91
CA PRO A 8 12.87 17.08 2.23
C PRO A 8 12.05 18.38 2.29
N GLY A 9 10.84 18.35 1.78
CA GLY A 9 9.94 19.51 1.73
C GLY A 9 8.61 19.28 2.43
N GLY A 10 8.60 18.57 3.56
CA GLY A 10 7.45 18.50 4.47
C GLY A 10 7.90 19.01 5.84
N ALA A 11 7.28 20.12 6.33
CA ALA A 11 7.44 20.51 7.72
C ALA A 11 7.14 19.30 8.61
N ALA A 12 8.05 18.98 9.53
CA ALA A 12 7.82 17.92 10.49
C ALA A 12 6.47 18.15 11.19
N PRO A 13 5.63 17.13 11.37
CA PRO A 13 4.41 17.29 12.12
C PRO A 13 4.76 17.81 13.52
N PRO A 14 3.99 18.75 14.07
CA PRO A 14 4.23 19.26 15.41
C PRO A 14 4.27 18.07 16.37
N GLU A 15 5.25 18.02 17.27
CA GLU A 15 5.33 17.01 18.33
C GLU A 15 4.14 17.17 19.26
N LEU A 16 3.03 16.52 18.90
CA LEU A 16 1.83 16.42 19.72
C LEU A 16 2.10 15.40 20.83
N GLY A 17 2.39 15.89 22.03
CA GLY A 17 2.43 15.04 23.22
C GLY A 17 1.11 14.25 23.35
N ARG A 18 1.15 13.02 23.91
CA ARG A 18 -0.03 12.15 24.05
C ARG A 18 -1.24 12.81 24.74
N ALA A 19 -1.00 13.78 25.61
CA ALA A 19 -2.04 14.58 26.27
C ALA A 19 -2.76 15.48 25.25
N SER A 20 -2.04 16.15 24.36
CA SER A 20 -2.62 17.07 23.37
C SER A 20 -3.47 16.37 22.32
N VAL A 21 -3.15 15.14 21.94
CA VAL A 21 -3.98 14.33 21.01
C VAL A 21 -5.31 13.95 21.65
N ARG A 22 -5.32 13.59 22.93
CA ARG A 22 -6.55 13.27 23.68
C ARG A 22 -7.47 14.47 23.82
N ASP A 23 -6.89 15.62 24.16
CA ASP A 23 -7.64 16.86 24.36
C ASP A 23 -8.22 17.35 23.03
N GLU A 24 -7.46 17.27 21.95
CA GLU A 24 -7.90 17.60 20.60
C GLU A 24 -9.02 16.66 20.11
N LEU A 25 -8.89 15.36 20.34
CA LEU A 25 -9.95 14.40 20.02
C LEU A 25 -11.22 14.62 20.84
N ALA A 26 -11.09 15.00 22.12
CA ALA A 26 -12.23 15.36 22.97
C ALA A 26 -12.93 16.62 22.46
N ARG A 27 -12.18 17.63 22.05
CA ARG A 27 -12.65 18.85 21.45
C ARG A 27 -13.40 18.60 20.15
N LEU A 28 -12.79 17.85 19.21
CA LEU A 28 -13.40 17.49 17.94
C LEU A 28 -14.68 16.66 18.09
N ARG A 29 -14.78 15.85 19.16
CA ARG A 29 -16.00 15.10 19.49
C ARG A 29 -17.10 16.00 20.05
N ALA A 30 -16.73 17.00 20.85
CA ALA A 30 -17.68 17.93 21.47
C ALA A 30 -18.22 18.96 20.46
N GLU A 31 -17.38 19.43 19.55
CA GLU A 31 -17.73 20.44 18.56
C GLU A 31 -18.43 19.84 17.32
N GLY A 32 -18.34 18.51 17.12
CA GLY A 32 -18.79 17.83 15.91
C GLY A 32 -17.96 18.24 14.70
N LEU A 33 -17.43 17.29 13.95
CA LEU A 33 -16.78 17.60 12.68
C LEU A 33 -17.87 17.99 11.66
N PRO A 34 -17.80 19.17 11.03
CA PRO A 34 -18.73 19.50 9.97
C PRO A 34 -18.63 18.43 8.88
N ALA A 35 -19.78 17.99 8.36
CA ALA A 35 -19.87 16.88 7.39
C ALA A 35 -19.01 17.11 6.12
N ASN A 36 -18.61 18.35 5.86
CA ASN A 36 -17.79 18.77 4.73
C ASN A 36 -16.40 19.30 5.14
N ALA A 37 -15.92 18.99 6.35
CA ALA A 37 -14.59 19.39 6.78
C ALA A 37 -13.52 18.89 5.79
N ARG A 38 -12.72 19.80 5.25
CA ARG A 38 -11.61 19.44 4.38
C ARG A 38 -10.58 18.64 5.18
N LYS A 39 -10.21 17.49 4.65
CA LYS A 39 -9.13 16.69 5.24
C LYS A 39 -7.85 17.53 5.31
N PRO A 40 -7.09 17.44 6.42
CA PRO A 40 -5.77 18.06 6.53
C PRO A 40 -4.88 17.69 5.34
N GLY A 41 -3.96 18.60 4.96
CA GLY A 41 -3.08 18.37 3.80
C GLY A 41 -2.25 17.09 3.88
N TRP A 42 -1.85 16.69 5.08
CA TRP A 42 -1.08 15.45 5.32
C TRP A 42 -1.90 14.16 5.17
N LEU A 43 -3.25 14.25 5.14
CA LEU A 43 -4.14 13.13 4.83
C LEU A 43 -4.46 12.99 3.33
N ARG A 44 -3.83 13.81 2.49
CA ARG A 44 -4.01 13.68 1.04
C ARG A 44 -3.11 12.55 0.54
N VAL A 45 -3.73 11.51 0.02
CA VAL A 45 -3.05 10.45 -0.70
C VAL A 45 -3.13 10.78 -2.18
N GLU A 46 -2.02 10.66 -2.89
CA GLU A 46 -2.02 10.79 -4.34
C GLU A 46 -2.89 9.70 -4.97
N VAL A 47 -3.67 10.10 -5.97
CA VAL A 47 -4.49 9.13 -6.72
C VAL A 47 -3.53 8.15 -7.41
N PRO A 48 -3.76 6.82 -7.26
CA PRO A 48 -2.96 5.83 -7.95
C PRO A 48 -2.92 6.08 -9.46
N GLY A 49 -1.74 6.37 -10.00
CA GLY A 49 -1.59 6.74 -11.41
C GLY A 49 -0.13 6.92 -11.82
N GLY A 50 0.06 7.39 -13.07
CA GLY A 50 1.38 7.58 -13.66
C GLY A 50 1.91 6.32 -14.36
N GLU A 51 2.90 6.52 -15.24
CA GLU A 51 3.44 5.45 -16.09
C GLU A 51 4.03 4.28 -15.29
N ARG A 52 4.76 4.59 -14.22
CA ARG A 52 5.40 3.58 -13.38
C ARG A 52 4.37 2.72 -12.65
N TYR A 53 3.33 3.34 -12.10
CA TYR A 53 2.22 2.62 -11.49
C TYR A 53 1.54 1.68 -12.49
N GLN A 54 1.23 2.18 -13.70
CA GLN A 54 0.60 1.37 -14.74
C GLN A 54 1.50 0.20 -15.17
N ARG A 55 2.79 0.45 -15.35
CA ARG A 55 3.77 -0.59 -15.70
C ARG A 55 3.80 -1.71 -14.65
N VAL A 56 3.89 -1.35 -13.36
CA VAL A 56 3.85 -2.34 -12.26
C VAL A 56 2.55 -3.13 -12.32
N ARG A 57 1.42 -2.44 -12.43
CA ARG A 57 0.09 -3.06 -12.50
C ARG A 57 -0.06 -4.03 -13.67
N GLU A 58 0.36 -3.63 -14.85
CA GLU A 58 0.26 -4.43 -16.07
C GLU A 58 1.17 -5.65 -16.02
N THR A 59 2.42 -5.50 -15.57
CA THR A 59 3.36 -6.61 -15.39
C THR A 59 2.80 -7.65 -14.41
N LEU A 60 2.36 -7.23 -13.24
CA LEU A 60 1.80 -8.14 -12.23
C LEU A 60 0.56 -8.87 -12.74
N ARG A 61 -0.34 -8.13 -13.40
CA ARG A 61 -1.57 -8.70 -13.98
C ARG A 61 -1.27 -9.68 -15.12
N GLY A 62 -0.37 -9.31 -16.02
CA GLY A 62 0.03 -10.14 -17.18
C GLY A 62 0.68 -11.46 -16.74
N LEU A 63 1.38 -11.44 -15.61
CA LEU A 63 2.05 -12.59 -15.03
C LEU A 63 1.20 -13.32 -13.97
N ARG A 64 -0.07 -12.93 -13.79
CA ARG A 64 -0.99 -13.52 -12.79
C ARG A 64 -0.40 -13.55 -11.38
N LEU A 65 0.35 -12.51 -11.02
CA LEU A 65 0.95 -12.37 -9.69
C LEU A 65 0.03 -11.58 -8.77
N HIS A 66 -0.04 -12.02 -7.53
CA HIS A 66 -0.82 -11.39 -6.47
C HIS A 66 0.06 -10.55 -5.57
N THR A 67 -0.46 -9.45 -5.05
CA THR A 67 0.27 -8.57 -4.14
C THR A 67 -0.51 -8.31 -2.87
N VAL A 68 0.19 -8.20 -1.75
CA VAL A 68 -0.42 -7.75 -0.49
C VAL A 68 -1.06 -6.37 -0.67
N CYS A 69 -0.48 -5.52 -1.54
CA CYS A 69 -0.99 -4.18 -1.80
C CYS A 69 -2.43 -4.18 -2.35
N GLN A 70 -2.74 -5.12 -3.23
CA GLN A 70 -4.09 -5.30 -3.81
C GLN A 70 -5.00 -6.07 -2.86
N GLU A 71 -4.56 -7.25 -2.40
CA GLU A 71 -5.38 -8.15 -1.59
C GLU A 71 -5.76 -7.55 -0.23
N ALA A 72 -4.88 -6.76 0.37
CA ALA A 72 -5.15 -6.05 1.61
C ALA A 72 -5.83 -4.69 1.42
N HIS A 73 -6.13 -4.26 0.17
CA HIS A 73 -6.68 -2.94 -0.15
C HIS A 73 -5.84 -1.80 0.47
N CYS A 74 -4.52 -1.89 0.30
CA CYS A 74 -3.59 -0.94 0.91
C CYS A 74 -3.81 0.48 0.37
N PRO A 75 -4.03 1.49 1.22
CA PRO A 75 -4.24 2.86 0.77
C PRO A 75 -3.00 3.49 0.14
N ASN A 76 -1.81 2.95 0.41
CA ASN A 76 -0.54 3.47 -0.08
C ASN A 76 -0.10 2.86 -1.43
N VAL A 77 -0.95 2.06 -2.07
CA VAL A 77 -0.61 1.38 -3.32
C VAL A 77 -0.18 2.36 -4.42
N GLY A 78 -0.79 3.53 -4.48
CA GLY A 78 -0.44 4.57 -5.47
C GLY A 78 1.00 5.07 -5.30
N GLU A 79 1.39 5.38 -4.08
CA GLU A 79 2.74 5.84 -3.74
C GLU A 79 3.78 4.73 -3.93
N CYS A 80 3.53 3.54 -3.38
CA CYS A 80 4.47 2.41 -3.48
C CYS A 80 4.73 2.02 -4.93
N TRP A 81 3.68 1.80 -5.72
CA TRP A 81 3.83 1.39 -7.12
C TRP A 81 4.33 2.53 -8.02
N GLY A 82 3.96 3.78 -7.73
CA GLY A 82 4.54 4.96 -8.35
C GLY A 82 6.04 5.09 -8.07
N GLY A 83 6.49 4.70 -6.89
CA GLY A 83 7.89 4.56 -6.50
C GLY A 83 8.58 3.30 -7.06
N GLY A 84 7.83 2.38 -7.68
CA GLY A 84 8.36 1.13 -8.22
C GLY A 84 8.50 0.01 -7.20
N THR A 85 7.80 0.08 -6.06
CA THR A 85 7.83 -0.94 -5.01
C THR A 85 6.52 -1.69 -4.95
N ALA A 86 6.56 -3.02 -5.01
CA ALA A 86 5.40 -3.89 -4.81
C ALA A 86 5.77 -5.08 -3.92
N THR A 87 4.83 -5.54 -3.10
CA THR A 87 5.03 -6.73 -2.25
C THR A 87 4.23 -7.89 -2.83
N VAL A 88 4.92 -8.82 -3.49
CA VAL A 88 4.31 -10.00 -4.10
C VAL A 88 3.97 -11.03 -3.02
N MET A 89 2.79 -11.62 -3.12
CA MET A 89 2.41 -12.81 -2.35
C MET A 89 2.91 -14.03 -3.12
N LEU A 90 3.63 -14.90 -2.45
CA LEU A 90 4.02 -16.19 -2.98
C LEU A 90 2.99 -17.24 -2.54
N LEU A 91 2.77 -18.25 -3.39
CA LEU A 91 1.78 -19.32 -3.21
C LEU A 91 0.31 -18.85 -3.36
N GLY A 92 0.10 -17.84 -4.22
CA GLY A 92 -1.22 -17.36 -4.59
C GLY A 92 -1.77 -16.23 -3.71
N ASP A 93 -3.09 -16.03 -3.77
CA ASP A 93 -3.81 -14.89 -3.19
C ASP A 93 -4.43 -15.16 -1.81
N VAL A 94 -4.22 -16.35 -1.26
CA VAL A 94 -4.87 -16.81 -0.01
C VAL A 94 -3.85 -17.01 1.09
N CYS A 95 -4.09 -16.36 2.24
CA CYS A 95 -3.26 -16.51 3.43
C CYS A 95 -3.87 -17.52 4.41
N THR A 96 -3.02 -18.28 5.12
CA THR A 96 -3.47 -19.26 6.13
C THR A 96 -3.45 -18.71 7.57
N ARG A 97 -2.97 -17.48 7.80
CA ARG A 97 -2.69 -16.94 9.14
C ARG A 97 -3.89 -16.33 9.86
N ALA A 98 -4.94 -15.92 9.16
CA ALA A 98 -6.15 -15.33 9.73
C ALA A 98 -5.90 -14.19 10.72
N CYS A 99 -4.99 -13.27 10.44
CA CYS A 99 -4.70 -12.13 11.30
C CYS A 99 -5.93 -11.21 11.35
N ARG A 100 -6.39 -10.83 12.55
CA ARG A 100 -7.62 -10.06 12.78
C ARG A 100 -7.61 -8.66 12.14
N PHE A 101 -6.45 -8.09 11.92
CA PHE A 101 -6.25 -6.75 11.34
C PHE A 101 -5.96 -6.78 9.82
N CYS A 102 -5.87 -7.97 9.23
CA CYS A 102 -5.46 -8.16 7.84
C CYS A 102 -6.68 -8.37 6.96
N ASN A 103 -6.72 -7.67 5.82
CA ASN A 103 -7.82 -7.77 4.86
C ASN A 103 -7.55 -8.79 3.74
N VAL A 104 -6.39 -9.45 3.76
CA VAL A 104 -6.08 -10.52 2.80
C VAL A 104 -7.02 -11.70 3.01
N ARG A 105 -7.56 -12.23 1.93
CA ARG A 105 -8.42 -13.42 1.95
C ARG A 105 -7.73 -14.57 2.69
N THR A 106 -8.45 -15.19 3.61
CA THR A 106 -7.90 -16.26 4.44
C THR A 106 -8.70 -17.55 4.26
N ALA A 107 -7.97 -18.67 4.14
CA ALA A 107 -8.56 -20.00 4.20
C ALA A 107 -7.60 -20.99 4.88
N ALA A 108 -8.16 -21.95 5.63
CA ALA A 108 -7.37 -23.01 6.26
C ALA A 108 -6.70 -23.96 5.25
N ARG A 109 -7.31 -24.08 4.07
CA ARG A 109 -6.78 -24.88 2.95
C ARG A 109 -6.77 -24.02 1.71
N PRO A 110 -5.63 -23.38 1.38
CA PRO A 110 -5.47 -22.62 0.15
C PRO A 110 -5.47 -23.55 -1.06
N PRO A 111 -5.71 -23.02 -2.26
CA PRO A 111 -5.50 -23.75 -3.50
C PRO A 111 -4.06 -24.29 -3.60
N PRO A 112 -3.82 -25.34 -4.39
CA PRO A 112 -2.45 -25.82 -4.63
C PRO A 112 -1.63 -24.70 -5.28
N PRO A 113 -0.30 -24.63 -4.99
CA PRO A 113 0.59 -23.65 -5.59
C PRO A 113 0.62 -23.78 -7.12
N ASP A 114 0.66 -22.64 -7.81
CA ASP A 114 0.91 -22.60 -9.26
C ASP A 114 2.38 -22.95 -9.53
N PRO A 115 2.71 -24.05 -10.26
CA PRO A 115 4.08 -24.44 -10.55
C PRO A 115 4.84 -23.39 -11.39
N ASP A 116 4.13 -22.54 -12.14
CA ASP A 116 4.72 -21.51 -12.98
C ASP A 116 5.00 -20.19 -12.22
N GLU A 117 4.47 -20.04 -11.00
CA GLU A 117 4.59 -18.81 -10.22
C GLU A 117 6.06 -18.39 -10.01
N PRO A 118 7.03 -19.26 -9.67
CA PRO A 118 8.43 -18.86 -9.53
C PRO A 118 9.02 -18.26 -10.81
N GLY A 119 8.64 -18.81 -11.97
CA GLY A 119 9.03 -18.30 -13.28
C GLY A 119 8.43 -16.93 -13.56
N HIS A 120 7.16 -16.74 -13.21
CA HIS A 120 6.45 -15.47 -13.33
C HIS A 120 7.08 -14.39 -12.43
N VAL A 121 7.42 -14.73 -11.18
CA VAL A 121 8.11 -13.81 -10.26
C VAL A 121 9.47 -13.40 -10.81
N ALA A 122 10.30 -14.36 -11.26
CA ALA A 122 11.60 -14.07 -11.85
C ALA A 122 11.50 -13.18 -13.10
N ARG A 123 10.43 -13.33 -13.88
CA ARG A 123 10.14 -12.48 -15.04
C ARG A 123 9.71 -11.09 -14.62
N ALA A 124 8.84 -10.95 -13.61
CA ALA A 124 8.44 -9.65 -13.07
C ALA A 124 9.64 -8.85 -12.55
N VAL A 125 10.55 -9.49 -11.80
CA VAL A 125 11.78 -8.86 -11.30
C VAL A 125 12.61 -8.28 -12.46
N ARG A 126 12.77 -9.05 -13.55
CA ARG A 126 13.52 -8.57 -14.75
C ARG A 126 12.79 -7.42 -15.46
N GLU A 127 11.49 -7.54 -15.69
CA GLU A 127 10.70 -6.53 -16.42
C GLU A 127 10.59 -5.21 -15.67
N LEU A 128 10.53 -5.26 -14.34
CA LEU A 128 10.45 -4.09 -13.47
C LEU A 128 11.83 -3.50 -13.13
N GLY A 129 12.92 -4.21 -13.41
CA GLY A 129 14.28 -3.76 -13.14
C GLY A 129 14.64 -3.74 -11.65
N LEU A 130 14.15 -4.72 -10.90
CA LEU A 130 14.37 -4.87 -9.46
C LEU A 130 15.64 -5.67 -9.17
#